data_f761837546cdbecacaa37ae4a446b8ec
#
_entry.id   f761837546cdbecacaa37ae4a446b8ec
#
_cell.length_a   1.000
_cell.length_b   1.000
_cell.length_c   1.000
_cell.angle_alpha   90.00
_cell.angle_beta   90.00
_cell.angle_gamma   90.00
#
_symmetry.space_group_name_H-M   'P 1'
#
loop_
_entity.id
_entity.type
_entity.pdbx_description
1 polymer ?
#
loop_
_entity_poly.entity_id
_entity_poly.type
_entity_poly.pdbx_seq_one_letter_code
_entity_poly.pdbx_strand_id
1 'polypeptide(L)'
;MKPLPVSIATRPRKYTPLSAYACLSDRNKFISVVFSFFFVSSSERVNMSEPEAEAQREPRDSSKKKKKKKKEKRKISEEEEKEEEEREQEEQVEKEEEKSESVLMRGIFKVGKKSHDVLLTPTRLTWTPIIPESPTGEESVVQAGVVLLQDVFAVKVKRRRMAGQQSGGAVLGLALFHSRRRGRRLEEDTLHLHNASAEHTHSWYNTLKELLTGFSCRPRYVKVFINPSSHKKEAVHIYRDHVAPLFKMADIRTDITADGTISVVPLFRLAAIKHTQPLTDRKGHALSVMKECKLDEYDGVVCVGGDGSVAELCHALVLRAQLDANSPENPVRAALPLGIIPAGSTDVVSCSVHGVRDPVTAALHVVLGHLQQVDMCSFLSNGQLVRFGFSAMFGFGGRSLARAEKKRWMSSSRRREYAVVKTLVRLRPEDCQLSFLPAKSSGSSLFGQQDQGEDKELDTKSAEESWVTNQGLYLSISIMSIPCLSPHAPQGLAPNTSLDTGSASLIAVGNASRSEFIKHLKRYSSSSGQFSFPFVETHSVSAVKIRPRSRIGWSEEESEDEGDSKNTPIIQSEAAALPWNIDGELVEIANEVLIRVHPRLIALYGEEVHEAESTVTCSCI
;
A
#
# COMPACT_ATOMS: atom_id res chain seq x y z
N MET A 1 7.73 62.61 53.17
CA MET A 1 7.20 61.46 53.91
C MET A 1 7.02 60.32 52.95
N LYS A 2 7.83 59.25 53.05
CA LYS A 2 7.75 58.03 52.30
C LYS A 2 6.81 57.04 53.01
N PRO A 3 6.15 56.13 52.32
CA PRO A 3 5.91 54.78 52.88
C PRO A 3 6.64 53.69 52.12
N LEU A 4 7.03 52.68 52.89
CA LEU A 4 7.78 51.45 52.55
C LEU A 4 6.92 50.43 51.85
N PRO A 5 7.57 49.49 51.13
CA PRO A 5 6.85 48.40 50.39
C PRO A 5 6.69 47.14 51.24
N VAL A 6 5.54 46.46 51.08
CA VAL A 6 5.28 45.12 51.63
C VAL A 6 5.63 44.06 50.56
N SER A 7 6.60 43.20 50.90
CA SER A 7 7.04 42.08 50.15
C SER A 7 6.17 40.87 50.48
N ILE A 8 5.53 40.26 49.47
CA ILE A 8 4.94 38.90 49.55
C ILE A 8 5.73 38.02 48.61
N ALA A 9 6.54 37.15 49.21
CA ALA A 9 7.30 36.11 48.49
C ALA A 9 6.42 34.91 48.16
N THR A 10 6.16 34.69 46.91
CA THR A 10 5.61 33.42 46.41
C THR A 10 6.74 32.63 45.72
N ARG A 11 7.08 31.47 46.29
CA ARG A 11 8.04 30.52 45.72
C ARG A 11 7.49 29.88 44.45
N PRO A 12 8.24 29.82 43.33
CA PRO A 12 7.84 29.02 42.16
C PRO A 12 8.10 27.54 42.41
N ARG A 13 7.07 26.70 42.18
CA ARG A 13 7.24 25.23 42.07
C ARG A 13 8.05 24.94 40.82
N LYS A 14 9.19 24.30 40.99
CA LYS A 14 9.99 23.74 39.91
C LYS A 14 9.23 22.57 39.28
N TYR A 15 8.72 22.74 38.06
CA TYR A 15 8.31 21.66 37.19
C TYR A 15 9.57 21.06 36.55
N THR A 16 9.75 19.76 36.70
CA THR A 16 10.83 19.00 36.06
C THR A 16 10.52 18.80 34.56
N PRO A 17 11.50 18.98 33.65
CA PRO A 17 11.25 18.95 32.19
C PRO A 17 10.89 17.57 31.59
N LEU A 18 11.03 16.48 32.33
CA LEU A 18 10.89 15.10 31.80
C LEU A 18 9.44 14.70 31.50
N SER A 19 8.42 15.28 32.14
CA SER A 19 7.01 14.90 31.82
C SER A 19 6.46 15.60 30.58
N ALA A 20 7.05 16.68 30.12
CA ALA A 20 6.61 17.40 28.93
C ALA A 20 7.06 16.74 27.63
N TYR A 21 8.22 16.08 27.62
CA TYR A 21 8.75 15.38 26.45
C TYR A 21 8.03 14.06 26.15
N ALA A 22 7.68 13.28 27.15
CA ALA A 22 6.88 12.07 26.98
C ALA A 22 5.48 12.39 26.41
N CYS A 23 4.87 13.47 26.89
CA CYS A 23 3.55 13.91 26.43
C CYS A 23 3.56 14.43 24.98
N LEU A 24 4.68 15.02 24.51
CA LEU A 24 4.84 15.49 23.12
C LEU A 24 5.09 14.34 22.14
N SER A 25 5.85 13.32 22.54
CA SER A 25 6.09 12.12 21.74
C SER A 25 4.79 11.35 21.51
N ASP A 26 4.00 11.10 22.55
CA ASP A 26 2.70 10.43 22.46
C ASP A 26 1.68 11.23 21.66
N ARG A 27 1.71 12.55 21.75
CA ARG A 27 0.85 13.42 20.97
C ARG A 27 1.16 13.33 19.48
N ASN A 28 2.45 13.35 19.10
CA ASN A 28 2.87 13.25 17.70
C ASN A 28 2.55 11.86 17.12
N LYS A 29 2.75 10.78 17.87
CA LYS A 29 2.36 9.41 17.47
C LYS A 29 0.84 9.31 17.28
N PHE A 30 0.05 9.80 18.23
CA PHE A 30 -1.41 9.81 18.13
C PHE A 30 -1.91 10.59 16.92
N ILE A 31 -1.37 11.78 16.69
CA ILE A 31 -1.72 12.62 15.55
C ILE A 31 -1.37 11.90 14.25
N SER A 32 -0.20 11.25 14.17
CA SER A 32 0.25 10.51 12.99
C SER A 32 -0.66 9.31 12.64
N VAL A 33 -1.11 8.55 13.65
CA VAL A 33 -2.06 7.44 13.47
C VAL A 33 -3.42 7.94 12.99
N VAL A 34 -3.94 8.98 13.61
CA VAL A 34 -5.21 9.62 13.17
C VAL A 34 -5.07 10.17 11.76
N PHE A 35 -3.88 10.65 11.37
CA PHE A 35 -3.60 11.06 10.00
C PHE A 35 -3.66 9.93 9.00
N SER A 36 -3.04 8.80 9.30
CA SER A 36 -3.11 7.61 8.45
C SER A 36 -4.54 7.15 8.26
N PHE A 37 -5.36 7.23 9.31
CA PHE A 37 -6.74 6.84 9.28
C PHE A 37 -7.65 7.76 8.45
N PHE A 38 -7.45 9.09 8.55
CA PHE A 38 -8.39 10.05 7.97
C PHE A 38 -7.84 10.87 6.80
N PHE A 39 -6.52 10.84 6.55
CA PHE A 39 -5.89 11.68 5.55
C PHE A 39 -4.88 10.90 4.73
N VAL A 40 -5.37 10.21 3.73
CA VAL A 40 -4.59 9.42 2.76
C VAL A 40 -3.71 10.29 1.84
N SER A 41 -3.56 11.59 2.06
CA SER A 41 -2.78 12.47 1.19
C SER A 41 -1.92 13.48 1.93
N SER A 42 -0.64 13.54 1.53
CA SER A 42 0.43 14.55 1.67
C SER A 42 1.13 14.79 3.03
N SER A 43 2.39 14.87 2.94
CA SER A 43 3.61 14.74 3.71
C SER A 43 4.01 15.83 4.73
N GLU A 44 4.82 15.45 5.70
CA GLU A 44 6.11 16.07 6.08
C GLU A 44 6.80 15.32 7.22
N ARG A 45 8.13 15.04 7.04
CA ARG A 45 8.97 14.42 8.06
C ARG A 45 9.38 15.44 9.12
N VAL A 46 9.42 14.99 10.37
CA VAL A 46 10.20 15.64 11.43
C VAL A 46 11.33 14.68 11.78
N ASN A 47 12.57 15.11 11.51
CA ASN A 47 13.79 14.45 12.00
C ASN A 47 13.93 14.75 13.49
N MET A 48 14.10 13.71 14.29
CA MET A 48 14.67 13.85 15.64
C MET A 48 15.63 12.71 15.91
N SER A 49 16.85 13.08 16.24
CA SER A 49 17.96 12.26 16.71
C SER A 49 17.71 11.73 18.12
N GLU A 50 18.21 10.51 18.36
CA GLU A 50 18.19 9.81 19.66
C GLU A 50 19.09 10.42 20.72
N PRO A 51 18.87 10.07 22.03
CA PRO A 51 19.88 9.31 22.74
C PRO A 51 19.32 8.16 23.63
N GLU A 52 20.19 7.18 23.83
CA GLU A 52 20.08 5.97 24.62
C GLU A 52 19.91 6.17 26.12
N ALA A 53 19.24 5.24 26.81
CA ALA A 53 19.47 4.93 28.23
C ALA A 53 18.90 3.56 28.64
N GLU A 54 19.70 2.87 29.44
CA GLU A 54 19.67 1.50 29.90
C GLU A 54 18.52 1.10 30.86
N ALA A 55 18.31 -0.22 30.93
CA ALA A 55 17.30 -0.93 31.68
C ALA A 55 17.72 -1.31 33.11
N GLN A 56 16.76 -1.50 34.02
CA GLN A 56 16.88 -2.37 35.19
C GLN A 56 15.60 -3.17 35.44
N ARG A 57 15.77 -4.46 35.71
CA ARG A 57 14.76 -5.48 36.01
C ARG A 57 14.50 -5.60 37.47
N GLU A 58 13.28 -5.94 37.89
CA GLU A 58 12.99 -6.78 39.05
C GLU A 58 11.71 -7.62 38.90
N PRO A 59 11.57 -8.77 39.60
CA PRO A 59 10.64 -9.84 39.27
C PRO A 59 9.45 -9.97 40.23
N ARG A 60 8.32 -10.51 39.74
CA ARG A 60 7.23 -11.03 40.61
C ARG A 60 6.53 -12.27 40.04
N ASP A 61 6.75 -13.29 40.77
CA ASP A 61 5.94 -14.36 41.38
C ASP A 61 4.83 -15.06 40.57
N SER A 62 5.02 -16.37 40.49
CA SER A 62 4.28 -17.33 39.71
C SER A 62 3.70 -18.43 40.57
N SER A 63 2.40 -18.48 40.82
CA SER A 63 1.81 -19.74 41.28
C SER A 63 0.30 -19.87 41.14
N LYS A 64 -0.31 -19.85 39.94
CA LYS A 64 -1.67 -20.39 39.72
C LYS A 64 -2.06 -20.65 38.26
N LYS A 65 -1.12 -20.71 37.31
CA LYS A 65 -1.42 -20.92 35.86
C LYS A 65 -0.95 -22.27 35.26
N LYS A 66 -0.57 -23.27 36.09
CA LYS A 66 0.08 -24.50 35.56
C LYS A 66 -0.84 -25.54 34.88
N LYS A 67 -2.17 -25.52 35.07
CA LYS A 67 -3.06 -26.54 34.46
C LYS A 67 -3.65 -26.13 33.09
N LYS A 68 -3.77 -24.84 32.77
CA LYS A 68 -4.29 -24.38 31.46
C LYS A 68 -3.17 -24.36 30.40
N LYS A 69 -1.93 -24.03 30.79
CA LYS A 69 -0.75 -24.05 29.92
C LYS A 69 -0.32 -25.41 29.38
N LYS A 70 -0.68 -26.54 30.05
CA LYS A 70 -0.29 -27.87 29.59
C LYS A 70 -1.18 -28.40 28.43
N LYS A 71 -2.41 -27.91 28.30
CA LYS A 71 -3.33 -28.26 27.19
C LYS A 71 -3.11 -27.37 25.98
N GLU A 72 -2.72 -26.12 26.20
CA GLU A 72 -2.32 -25.18 25.14
C GLU A 72 -0.94 -25.55 24.54
N LYS A 73 0.04 -25.92 25.37
CA LYS A 73 1.34 -26.38 24.89
C LYS A 73 1.28 -27.68 24.06
N ARG A 74 0.32 -28.59 24.34
CA ARG A 74 0.14 -29.78 23.51
C ARG A 74 -0.47 -29.48 22.14
N LYS A 75 -1.40 -28.50 22.06
CA LYS A 75 -1.94 -28.08 20.76
C LYS A 75 -0.90 -27.35 19.91
N ILE A 76 -0.08 -26.49 20.53
CA ILE A 76 1.00 -25.78 19.83
C ILE A 76 2.06 -26.74 19.32
N SER A 77 2.43 -27.80 20.09
CA SER A 77 3.39 -28.79 19.61
C SER A 77 2.83 -29.70 18.50
N GLU A 78 1.53 -29.98 18.47
CA GLU A 78 0.89 -30.75 17.41
C GLU A 78 0.67 -29.92 16.13
N GLU A 79 0.56 -28.60 16.24
CA GLU A 79 0.56 -27.66 15.10
C GLU A 79 1.98 -27.41 14.57
N GLU A 80 2.97 -27.27 15.44
CA GLU A 80 4.39 -27.13 15.06
C GLU A 80 4.93 -28.40 14.39
N GLU A 81 4.58 -29.61 14.87
CA GLU A 81 4.93 -30.88 14.21
C GLU A 81 4.30 -31.05 12.83
N LYS A 82 3.05 -30.60 12.64
CA LYS A 82 2.42 -30.60 11.33
C LYS A 82 3.04 -29.62 10.33
N GLU A 83 3.36 -28.40 10.79
CA GLU A 83 4.05 -27.42 9.95
C GLU A 83 5.49 -27.85 9.61
N GLU A 84 6.12 -28.66 10.44
CA GLU A 84 7.45 -29.23 10.20
C GLU A 84 7.36 -30.40 9.20
N GLU A 85 6.33 -31.27 9.31
CA GLU A 85 6.05 -32.34 8.34
C GLU A 85 5.63 -31.79 6.96
N GLU A 86 4.83 -30.73 6.91
CA GLU A 86 4.46 -30.05 5.66
C GLU A 86 5.70 -29.41 4.99
N ARG A 87 6.57 -28.77 5.75
CA ARG A 87 7.85 -28.22 5.23
C ARG A 87 8.80 -29.31 4.74
N GLU A 88 8.90 -30.44 5.46
CA GLU A 88 9.73 -31.56 5.01
C GLU A 88 9.17 -32.21 3.73
N GLN A 89 7.84 -32.25 3.56
CA GLN A 89 7.20 -32.73 2.33
C GLN A 89 7.41 -31.76 1.17
N GLU A 90 7.28 -30.44 1.40
CA GLU A 90 7.57 -29.42 0.40
C GLU A 90 9.06 -29.45 -0.02
N GLU A 91 10.00 -29.58 0.94
CA GLU A 91 11.42 -29.74 0.64
C GLU A 91 11.73 -31.04 -0.12
N GLN A 92 10.99 -32.12 0.12
CA GLN A 92 11.16 -33.37 -0.63
C GLN A 92 10.62 -33.27 -2.06
N VAL A 93 9.48 -32.62 -2.26
CA VAL A 93 8.92 -32.33 -3.59
C VAL A 93 9.85 -31.42 -4.36
N GLU A 94 10.37 -30.33 -3.75
CA GLU A 94 11.37 -29.46 -4.38
C GLU A 94 12.65 -30.20 -4.77
N LYS A 95 13.14 -31.11 -3.90
CA LYS A 95 14.34 -31.93 -4.19
C LYS A 95 14.11 -32.98 -5.28
N GLU A 96 12.87 -33.49 -5.44
CA GLU A 96 12.50 -34.40 -6.53
C GLU A 96 12.32 -33.66 -7.86
N GLU A 97 11.74 -32.46 -7.85
CA GLU A 97 11.69 -31.57 -9.00
C GLU A 97 13.08 -31.10 -9.43
N GLU A 98 14.01 -30.83 -8.47
CA GLU A 98 15.41 -30.52 -8.74
C GLU A 98 16.14 -31.60 -9.55
N LYS A 99 15.83 -32.88 -9.32
CA LYS A 99 16.47 -34.00 -10.02
C LYS A 99 15.99 -34.20 -11.45
N SER A 100 14.84 -33.66 -11.83
CA SER A 100 14.24 -33.87 -13.15
C SER A 100 14.48 -32.72 -14.13
N GLU A 101 15.05 -31.59 -13.68
CA GLU A 101 15.20 -30.40 -14.51
C GLU A 101 16.36 -30.53 -15.50
N SER A 102 16.06 -30.46 -16.80
CA SER A 102 17.06 -30.57 -17.87
C SER A 102 18.05 -29.39 -17.82
N VAL A 103 19.35 -29.68 -17.79
CA VAL A 103 20.41 -28.67 -17.87
C VAL A 103 20.44 -28.11 -19.30
N LEU A 104 20.18 -26.82 -19.45
CA LEU A 104 20.25 -26.12 -20.74
C LEU A 104 21.68 -25.77 -21.12
N MET A 105 22.46 -25.28 -20.16
CA MET A 105 23.86 -24.90 -20.38
C MET A 105 24.69 -25.20 -19.14
N ARG A 106 25.96 -25.58 -19.38
CA ARG A 106 26.98 -25.74 -18.35
C ARG A 106 28.26 -25.06 -18.79
N GLY A 107 28.94 -24.36 -17.89
CA GLY A 107 30.17 -23.67 -18.23
C GLY A 107 30.97 -23.23 -17.02
N ILE A 108 32.25 -22.94 -17.25
CA ILE A 108 33.15 -22.46 -16.20
C ILE A 108 33.25 -20.94 -16.27
N PHE A 109 32.94 -20.30 -15.14
CA PHE A 109 33.06 -18.84 -14.98
C PHE A 109 33.84 -18.50 -13.71
N LYS A 110 34.50 -17.33 -13.71
CA LYS A 110 35.03 -16.76 -12.48
C LYS A 110 33.97 -15.90 -11.80
N VAL A 111 33.61 -16.26 -10.57
CA VAL A 111 32.78 -15.47 -9.67
C VAL A 111 33.69 -14.93 -8.56
N GLY A 112 33.86 -13.62 -8.52
CA GLY A 112 34.89 -13.01 -7.67
C GLY A 112 36.30 -13.44 -8.09
N LYS A 113 37.01 -14.13 -7.21
CA LYS A 113 38.40 -14.59 -7.46
C LYS A 113 38.52 -16.08 -7.79
N LYS A 114 37.45 -16.87 -7.64
CA LYS A 114 37.44 -18.35 -7.80
C LYS A 114 36.73 -18.76 -9.08
N SER A 115 37.16 -19.88 -9.68
CA SER A 115 36.45 -20.54 -10.77
C SER A 115 35.28 -21.34 -10.22
N HIS A 116 34.16 -21.31 -10.93
CA HIS A 116 32.93 -22.00 -10.56
C HIS A 116 32.41 -22.78 -11.76
N ASP A 117 31.85 -23.94 -11.50
CA ASP A 117 31.00 -24.66 -12.44
C ASP A 117 29.61 -24.04 -12.36
N VAL A 118 29.11 -23.52 -13.47
CA VAL A 118 27.84 -22.79 -13.56
C VAL A 118 26.88 -23.62 -14.39
N LEU A 119 25.71 -23.90 -13.84
CA LEU A 119 24.64 -24.64 -14.48
C LEU A 119 23.45 -23.72 -14.70
N LEU A 120 22.86 -23.78 -15.87
CA LEU A 120 21.63 -23.07 -16.23
C LEU A 120 20.55 -24.09 -16.54
N THR A 121 19.44 -24.00 -15.82
CA THR A 121 18.20 -24.73 -16.09
C THR A 121 17.09 -23.75 -16.52
N PRO A 122 15.90 -24.19 -16.93
CA PRO A 122 14.80 -23.28 -17.28
C PRO A 122 14.35 -22.35 -16.14
N THR A 123 14.54 -22.74 -14.87
CA THR A 123 14.03 -22.00 -13.70
C THR A 123 15.13 -21.31 -12.89
N ARG A 124 16.37 -21.84 -12.92
CA ARG A 124 17.43 -21.34 -12.02
C ARG A 124 18.81 -21.34 -12.67
N LEU A 125 19.70 -20.54 -12.08
CA LEU A 125 21.13 -20.55 -12.34
C LEU A 125 21.85 -20.87 -11.05
N THR A 126 22.70 -21.92 -11.07
CA THR A 126 23.50 -22.36 -9.92
C THR A 126 24.98 -22.24 -10.23
N TRP A 127 25.80 -21.97 -9.22
CA TRP A 127 27.27 -21.95 -9.35
C TRP A 127 27.93 -22.56 -8.15
N THR A 128 28.83 -23.52 -8.41
CA THR A 128 29.58 -24.26 -7.40
C THR A 128 31.08 -23.98 -7.54
N PRO A 129 31.79 -23.58 -6.50
CA PRO A 129 33.23 -23.35 -6.59
C PRO A 129 33.97 -24.61 -7.00
N ILE A 130 34.90 -24.50 -7.97
CA ILE A 130 35.80 -25.57 -8.33
C ILE A 130 36.95 -25.54 -7.33
N ILE A 131 37.07 -26.61 -6.50
CA ILE A 131 38.09 -26.76 -5.50
C ILE A 131 39.08 -27.86 -5.97
N PRO A 132 40.42 -27.67 -5.86
CA PRO A 132 41.35 -28.73 -6.12
C PRO A 132 41.14 -29.86 -5.10
N GLU A 133 41.37 -31.10 -5.54
CA GLU A 133 41.31 -32.25 -4.65
C GLU A 133 42.24 -32.07 -3.43
N SER A 134 41.67 -32.27 -2.25
CA SER A 134 42.45 -32.19 -1.01
C SER A 134 43.23 -33.50 -0.80
N PRO A 135 44.55 -33.46 -0.62
CA PRO A 135 45.35 -34.67 -0.35
C PRO A 135 45.01 -35.35 0.99
N THR A 136 44.25 -34.69 1.86
CA THR A 136 43.83 -35.20 3.17
C THR A 136 42.43 -35.81 3.20
N GLY A 137 41.70 -35.80 2.10
CA GLY A 137 40.36 -36.41 2.00
C GLY A 137 39.26 -35.71 2.82
N GLU A 138 39.53 -34.52 3.38
CA GLU A 138 38.51 -33.72 4.06
C GLU A 138 37.58 -33.09 3.03
N GLU A 139 36.32 -33.55 2.95
CA GLU A 139 35.25 -32.91 2.17
C GLU A 139 34.90 -31.59 2.84
N SER A 140 35.39 -30.48 2.30
CA SER A 140 34.88 -29.16 2.68
C SER A 140 33.44 -29.01 2.15
N VAL A 141 32.50 -28.71 3.03
CA VAL A 141 31.11 -28.38 2.66
C VAL A 141 31.15 -27.16 1.75
N VAL A 142 30.89 -27.38 0.44
CA VAL A 142 30.89 -26.34 -0.57
C VAL A 142 29.49 -25.82 -0.70
N GLN A 143 29.25 -24.60 -0.25
CA GLN A 143 27.95 -23.96 -0.45
C GLN A 143 27.83 -23.47 -1.89
N ALA A 144 26.89 -24.04 -2.64
CA ALA A 144 26.51 -23.57 -3.97
C ALA A 144 25.72 -22.27 -3.87
N GLY A 145 25.95 -21.36 -4.82
CA GLY A 145 25.08 -20.20 -4.98
C GLY A 145 23.95 -20.53 -5.95
N VAL A 146 22.78 -19.97 -5.70
CA VAL A 146 21.57 -20.15 -6.53
C VAL A 146 20.89 -18.81 -6.76
N VAL A 147 20.39 -18.59 -7.98
CA VAL A 147 19.49 -17.48 -8.33
C VAL A 147 18.37 -18.03 -9.20
N LEU A 148 17.13 -17.75 -8.83
CA LEU A 148 15.96 -18.11 -9.62
C LEU A 148 15.83 -17.16 -10.82
N LEU A 149 15.51 -17.68 -12.00
CA LEU A 149 15.37 -16.86 -13.20
C LEU A 149 14.16 -15.93 -13.15
N GLN A 150 13.15 -16.26 -12.36
CA GLN A 150 12.03 -15.36 -12.08
C GLN A 150 12.49 -14.07 -11.37
N ASP A 151 13.54 -14.14 -10.55
CA ASP A 151 14.10 -12.99 -9.85
C ASP A 151 15.12 -12.20 -10.70
N VAL A 152 15.63 -12.78 -11.79
CA VAL A 152 16.56 -12.11 -12.71
C VAL A 152 15.77 -11.22 -13.65
N PHE A 153 16.04 -9.91 -13.64
CA PHE A 153 15.33 -8.96 -14.49
C PHE A 153 16.16 -8.42 -15.66
N ALA A 154 17.49 -8.58 -15.63
CA ALA A 154 18.34 -8.15 -16.75
C ALA A 154 19.62 -8.98 -16.85
N VAL A 155 20.08 -9.15 -18.07
CA VAL A 155 21.40 -9.68 -18.39
C VAL A 155 22.12 -8.72 -19.34
N LYS A 156 23.40 -8.40 -19.08
CA LYS A 156 24.20 -7.51 -19.91
C LYS A 156 25.60 -8.09 -20.13
N VAL A 157 26.14 -7.90 -21.32
CA VAL A 157 27.52 -8.28 -21.65
C VAL A 157 28.47 -7.25 -21.04
N LYS A 158 29.39 -7.70 -20.20
CA LYS A 158 30.41 -6.88 -19.59
C LYS A 158 31.60 -6.70 -20.53
N ARG A 159 31.96 -5.46 -20.83
CA ARG A 159 33.08 -5.11 -21.75
C ARG A 159 34.08 -4.19 -21.07
N ARG A 160 35.37 -4.40 -21.41
CA ARG A 160 36.43 -3.47 -21.00
C ARG A 160 36.46 -2.32 -21.99
N ARG A 161 36.22 -1.10 -21.51
CA ARG A 161 36.25 0.12 -22.32
C ARG A 161 37.43 1.01 -21.91
N MET A 162 38.02 1.67 -22.87
CA MET A 162 38.97 2.75 -22.60
C MET A 162 38.21 4.04 -22.24
N ALA A 163 38.92 5.00 -21.61
CA ALA A 163 38.34 6.29 -21.30
C ALA A 163 37.85 6.98 -22.58
N GLY A 164 36.62 7.46 -22.61
CA GLY A 164 35.99 8.09 -23.79
C GLY A 164 35.33 7.11 -24.79
N GLN A 165 35.52 5.81 -24.67
CA GLN A 165 34.90 4.82 -25.57
C GLN A 165 33.47 4.54 -25.18
N GLN A 166 32.50 4.88 -26.04
CA GLN A 166 31.08 4.66 -25.79
C GLN A 166 30.57 3.26 -26.15
N SER A 167 31.17 2.59 -27.13
CA SER A 167 30.78 1.27 -27.62
C SER A 167 31.98 0.38 -27.91
N GLY A 168 31.77 -0.96 -28.01
CA GLY A 168 32.85 -1.93 -28.29
C GLY A 168 33.67 -2.31 -27.05
N GLY A 169 34.92 -2.76 -27.30
CA GLY A 169 35.86 -3.24 -26.27
C GLY A 169 35.83 -4.74 -26.03
N ALA A 170 36.88 -5.26 -25.39
CA ALA A 170 37.02 -6.69 -25.09
C ALA A 170 35.92 -7.20 -24.15
N VAL A 171 35.36 -8.35 -24.50
CA VAL A 171 34.36 -9.02 -23.64
C VAL A 171 35.04 -9.56 -22.41
N LEU A 172 34.42 -9.36 -21.22
CA LEU A 172 34.91 -9.81 -19.92
C LEU A 172 34.00 -10.84 -19.28
N GLY A 173 32.79 -11.05 -19.81
CA GLY A 173 31.76 -11.94 -19.25
C GLY A 173 30.39 -11.29 -19.20
N LEU A 174 29.55 -11.77 -18.29
CA LEU A 174 28.17 -11.35 -18.08
C LEU A 174 27.98 -10.66 -16.72
N ALA A 175 26.96 -9.83 -16.66
CA ALA A 175 26.38 -9.33 -15.42
C ALA A 175 24.89 -9.67 -15.44
N LEU A 176 24.45 -10.43 -14.46
CA LEU A 176 23.04 -10.72 -14.20
C LEU A 176 22.56 -9.81 -13.08
N PHE A 177 21.48 -9.10 -13.33
CA PHE A 177 20.83 -8.24 -12.35
C PHE A 177 19.59 -8.95 -11.87
N HIS A 178 19.51 -9.16 -10.57
CA HIS A 178 18.40 -9.88 -9.96
C HIS A 178 17.89 -9.16 -8.72
N SER A 179 16.67 -9.45 -8.34
CA SER A 179 16.11 -9.01 -7.07
C SER A 179 16.60 -9.92 -5.95
N ARG A 180 16.85 -9.32 -4.80
CA ARG A 180 17.14 -10.02 -3.57
C ARG A 180 16.18 -9.56 -2.50
N ARG A 181 15.49 -10.50 -1.85
CA ARG A 181 14.58 -10.19 -0.76
C ARG A 181 15.37 -10.00 0.55
N ARG A 182 15.11 -8.87 1.21
CA ARG A 182 15.63 -8.55 2.53
C ARG A 182 14.50 -8.10 3.44
N GLY A 183 13.96 -9.02 4.23
CA GLY A 183 12.69 -8.79 4.92
C GLY A 183 11.57 -8.56 3.92
N ARG A 184 10.92 -7.40 3.99
CA ARG A 184 9.85 -7.00 3.05
C ARG A 184 10.34 -6.19 1.86
N ARG A 185 11.62 -5.85 1.80
CA ARG A 185 12.21 -5.07 0.72
C ARG A 185 12.77 -5.97 -0.36
N LEU A 186 12.62 -5.54 -1.60
CA LEU A 186 13.38 -6.04 -2.74
C LEU A 186 14.53 -5.07 -3.00
N GLU A 187 15.74 -5.61 -3.06
CA GLU A 187 16.96 -4.85 -3.38
C GLU A 187 17.54 -5.37 -4.69
N GLU A 188 18.13 -4.48 -5.49
CA GLU A 188 18.90 -4.88 -6.67
C GLU A 188 20.22 -5.50 -6.23
N ASP A 189 20.54 -6.69 -6.77
CA ASP A 189 21.84 -7.33 -6.62
C ASP A 189 22.38 -7.75 -7.98
N THR A 190 23.71 -7.92 -8.10
CA THR A 190 24.36 -8.21 -9.36
C THR A 190 25.33 -9.37 -9.25
N LEU A 191 25.07 -10.44 -9.98
CA LEU A 191 25.99 -11.55 -10.16
C LEU A 191 26.90 -11.30 -11.37
N HIS A 192 28.20 -11.30 -11.15
CA HIS A 192 29.20 -11.14 -12.21
C HIS A 192 29.84 -12.49 -12.58
N LEU A 193 29.60 -12.96 -13.79
CA LEU A 193 30.17 -14.15 -14.39
C LEU A 193 31.27 -13.75 -15.38
N HIS A 194 32.56 -13.93 -15.03
CA HIS A 194 33.68 -13.59 -15.88
C HIS A 194 34.12 -14.78 -16.73
N ASN A 195 34.27 -14.57 -18.05
CA ASN A 195 34.82 -15.55 -18.97
C ASN A 195 35.63 -14.85 -20.07
N ALA A 196 36.76 -15.43 -20.43
CA ALA A 196 37.66 -14.86 -21.44
C ALA A 196 37.18 -15.09 -22.89
N SER A 197 36.36 -16.13 -23.14
CA SER A 197 35.80 -16.41 -24.46
C SER A 197 34.62 -15.51 -24.75
N ALA A 198 34.72 -14.76 -25.85
CA ALA A 198 33.61 -13.92 -26.32
C ALA A 198 32.44 -14.76 -26.85
N GLU A 199 32.73 -15.83 -27.60
CA GLU A 199 31.72 -16.74 -28.14
C GLU A 199 30.91 -17.40 -27.03
N HIS A 200 31.60 -17.98 -26.04
CA HIS A 200 30.95 -18.58 -24.88
C HIS A 200 30.08 -17.58 -24.13
N THR A 201 30.58 -16.36 -23.90
CA THR A 201 29.82 -15.30 -23.26
C THR A 201 28.59 -14.90 -24.06
N HIS A 202 28.68 -14.81 -25.40
CA HIS A 202 27.54 -14.44 -26.24
C HIS A 202 26.49 -15.56 -26.32
N SER A 203 26.90 -16.84 -26.35
CA SER A 203 25.97 -17.98 -26.29
C SER A 203 25.14 -17.93 -25.01
N TRP A 204 25.79 -17.80 -23.86
CA TRP A 204 25.10 -17.67 -22.56
C TRP A 204 24.20 -16.42 -22.48
N TYR A 205 24.67 -15.30 -23.02
CA TYR A 205 23.86 -14.08 -23.08
C TYR A 205 22.57 -14.28 -23.87
N ASN A 206 22.66 -14.90 -25.05
CA ASN A 206 21.51 -15.12 -25.91
C ASN A 206 20.47 -16.05 -25.26
N THR A 207 20.92 -17.20 -24.71
CA THR A 207 20.03 -18.13 -24.01
C THR A 207 19.36 -17.49 -22.81
N LEU A 208 20.11 -16.79 -21.95
CA LEU A 208 19.53 -16.07 -20.81
C LEU A 208 18.56 -14.98 -21.28
N LYS A 209 18.89 -14.24 -22.33
CA LYS A 209 18.00 -13.20 -22.86
C LYS A 209 16.71 -13.78 -23.41
N GLU A 210 16.78 -14.94 -24.07
CA GLU A 210 15.62 -15.67 -24.57
C GLU A 210 14.71 -16.12 -23.43
N LEU A 211 15.27 -16.77 -22.40
CA LEU A 211 14.53 -17.19 -21.21
C LEU A 211 13.84 -16.01 -20.51
N LEU A 212 14.56 -14.89 -20.29
CA LEU A 212 13.99 -13.71 -19.66
C LEU A 212 12.88 -13.05 -20.51
N THR A 213 12.97 -13.16 -21.83
CA THR A 213 11.96 -12.63 -22.75
C THR A 213 10.69 -13.49 -22.75
N GLY A 214 10.79 -14.76 -22.33
CA GLY A 214 9.68 -15.69 -22.19
C GLY A 214 8.68 -15.36 -21.07
N PHE A 215 9.06 -14.54 -20.09
CA PHE A 215 8.15 -14.12 -19.03
C PHE A 215 7.10 -13.12 -19.55
N SER A 216 5.90 -13.62 -19.84
CA SER A 216 4.80 -12.83 -20.43
C SER A 216 4.20 -11.77 -19.51
N CYS A 217 4.32 -11.96 -18.18
CA CYS A 217 3.83 -11.00 -17.17
C CYS A 217 4.68 -9.73 -17.03
N ARG A 218 5.91 -9.72 -17.59
CA ARG A 218 6.85 -8.58 -17.49
C ARG A 218 6.52 -7.52 -18.53
N PRO A 219 6.29 -6.25 -18.12
CA PRO A 219 5.98 -5.20 -19.06
C PRO A 219 7.22 -4.81 -19.88
N ARG A 220 7.00 -4.43 -21.15
CA ARG A 220 8.01 -3.91 -22.08
C ARG A 220 7.82 -2.44 -22.40
N TYR A 221 6.58 -1.95 -22.29
CA TYR A 221 6.23 -0.56 -22.54
C TYR A 221 5.16 -0.10 -21.55
N VAL A 222 5.49 0.91 -20.75
CA VAL A 222 4.61 1.42 -19.70
C VAL A 222 4.34 2.92 -19.84
N LYS A 223 3.11 3.30 -19.54
CA LYS A 223 2.72 4.71 -19.38
C LYS A 223 3.00 5.15 -17.97
N VAL A 224 3.79 6.22 -17.79
CA VAL A 224 4.20 6.72 -16.47
C VAL A 224 3.56 8.07 -16.18
N PHE A 225 2.82 8.16 -15.08
CA PHE A 225 2.26 9.39 -14.54
C PHE A 225 3.07 9.82 -13.33
N ILE A 226 3.63 11.04 -13.38
CA ILE A 226 4.40 11.60 -12.27
C ILE A 226 3.65 12.82 -11.75
N ASN A 227 3.27 12.81 -10.47
CA ASN A 227 2.69 13.97 -9.82
C ASN A 227 3.80 14.85 -9.22
N PRO A 228 4.17 15.97 -9.86
CA PRO A 228 5.29 16.79 -9.41
C PRO A 228 5.00 17.55 -8.11
N SER A 229 3.71 17.67 -7.71
CA SER A 229 3.30 18.32 -6.46
C SER A 229 3.37 17.37 -5.27
N SER A 230 3.54 16.06 -5.51
CA SER A 230 3.58 15.06 -4.45
C SER A 230 4.78 15.28 -3.55
N HIS A 231 4.56 15.19 -2.24
CA HIS A 231 5.58 15.24 -1.18
C HIS A 231 6.75 16.20 -1.47
N LYS A 232 6.58 17.48 -1.21
CA LYS A 232 7.66 18.48 -1.39
C LYS A 232 8.33 18.47 -2.78
N LYS A 233 7.62 17.97 -3.81
CA LYS A 233 8.12 17.82 -5.19
C LYS A 233 9.20 16.73 -5.35
N GLU A 234 9.23 15.73 -4.46
CA GLU A 234 10.21 14.64 -4.51
C GLU A 234 9.88 13.57 -5.56
N ALA A 235 8.63 13.45 -6.03
CA ALA A 235 8.21 12.41 -6.98
C ALA A 235 9.07 12.35 -8.25
N VAL A 236 9.45 13.50 -8.81
CA VAL A 236 10.32 13.57 -10.00
C VAL A 236 11.72 13.03 -9.69
N HIS A 237 12.27 13.35 -8.51
CA HIS A 237 13.58 12.86 -8.07
C HIS A 237 13.53 11.35 -7.79
N ILE A 238 12.47 10.87 -7.11
CA ILE A 238 12.24 9.44 -6.86
C ILE A 238 12.23 8.67 -8.18
N TYR A 239 11.46 9.14 -9.17
CA TYR A 239 11.42 8.49 -10.47
C TYR A 239 12.79 8.48 -11.14
N ARG A 240 13.46 9.64 -11.24
CA ARG A 240 14.75 9.79 -11.92
C ARG A 240 15.86 8.96 -11.27
N ASP A 241 15.92 8.94 -9.92
CA ASP A 241 17.08 8.43 -9.20
C ASP A 241 16.91 6.94 -8.82
N HIS A 242 15.67 6.45 -8.65
CA HIS A 242 15.39 5.09 -8.20
C HIS A 242 14.65 4.22 -9.22
N VAL A 243 13.74 4.77 -10.03
CA VAL A 243 12.86 3.97 -10.90
C VAL A 243 13.39 3.89 -12.33
N ALA A 244 13.70 5.04 -12.92
CA ALA A 244 14.14 5.10 -14.32
C ALA A 244 15.41 4.27 -14.62
N PRO A 245 16.43 4.20 -13.72
CA PRO A 245 17.59 3.33 -13.92
C PRO A 245 17.20 1.84 -13.98
N LEU A 246 16.30 1.37 -13.11
CA LEU A 246 15.81 -0.03 -13.09
C LEU A 246 15.03 -0.37 -14.37
N PHE A 247 14.11 0.50 -14.78
CA PHE A 247 13.34 0.31 -16.02
C PHE A 247 14.26 0.26 -17.24
N LYS A 248 15.24 1.17 -17.32
CA LYS A 248 16.24 1.16 -18.39
C LYS A 248 17.09 -0.10 -18.37
N MET A 249 17.45 -0.61 -17.20
CA MET A 249 18.23 -1.83 -17.05
C MET A 249 17.46 -3.05 -17.52
N ALA A 250 16.17 -3.11 -17.20
CA ALA A 250 15.24 -4.15 -17.63
C ALA A 250 14.75 -4.02 -19.08
N ASP A 251 15.26 -3.04 -19.84
CA ASP A 251 14.86 -2.74 -21.22
C ASP A 251 13.36 -2.34 -21.37
N ILE A 252 12.75 -1.80 -20.30
CA ILE A 252 11.38 -1.27 -20.32
C ILE A 252 11.38 0.12 -20.94
N ARG A 253 10.57 0.30 -21.98
CA ARG A 253 10.30 1.63 -22.56
C ARG A 253 9.27 2.36 -21.70
N THR A 254 9.41 3.67 -21.58
CA THR A 254 8.53 4.50 -20.75
C THR A 254 8.03 5.70 -21.56
N ASP A 255 6.72 5.92 -21.52
CA ASP A 255 6.09 7.14 -21.98
C ASP A 255 5.64 7.94 -20.75
N ILE A 256 6.24 9.11 -20.56
CA ILE A 256 6.12 9.88 -19.31
C ILE A 256 5.15 11.04 -19.50
N THR A 257 4.11 11.09 -18.68
CA THR A 257 3.23 12.24 -18.53
C THR A 257 3.48 12.87 -17.16
N ALA A 258 4.01 14.07 -17.14
CA ALA A 258 4.05 14.88 -15.93
C ALA A 258 2.78 15.72 -15.85
N ASP A 259 2.13 15.70 -14.70
CA ASP A 259 0.89 16.44 -14.47
C ASP A 259 1.14 17.93 -14.71
N GLY A 260 0.50 18.48 -15.75
CA GLY A 260 0.63 19.90 -16.13
C GLY A 260 1.21 20.23 -17.50
N THR A 261 1.84 19.26 -18.21
CA THR A 261 2.27 19.50 -19.59
C THR A 261 2.40 18.18 -20.35
N ILE A 262 1.63 18.02 -21.42
CA ILE A 262 1.88 16.99 -22.44
C ILE A 262 3.20 17.36 -23.12
N SER A 263 4.28 16.74 -22.69
CA SER A 263 5.55 16.82 -23.38
C SER A 263 6.21 15.46 -23.35
N VAL A 264 6.34 14.87 -24.53
CA VAL A 264 7.26 13.75 -24.78
C VAL A 264 8.65 14.29 -24.53
N VAL A 265 9.17 14.15 -23.32
CA VAL A 265 10.51 14.60 -22.97
C VAL A 265 11.44 13.39 -23.04
N PRO A 266 12.37 13.34 -24.02
CA PRO A 266 13.44 12.34 -23.98
C PRO A 266 14.20 12.47 -22.66
N LEU A 267 14.61 11.34 -22.08
CA LEU A 267 15.26 11.22 -20.76
C LEU A 267 16.39 12.25 -20.52
N PHE A 268 17.05 12.74 -21.59
CA PHE A 268 18.11 13.76 -21.55
C PHE A 268 17.63 15.18 -21.22
N ARG A 269 16.32 15.48 -21.29
CA ARG A 269 15.77 16.81 -20.97
C ARG A 269 15.23 16.94 -19.54
N LEU A 270 15.09 15.86 -18.78
CA LEU A 270 14.66 15.94 -17.37
C LEU A 270 15.65 16.73 -16.48
N ALA A 271 16.94 16.76 -16.87
CA ALA A 271 17.96 17.55 -16.19
C ALA A 271 17.89 19.08 -16.47
N ALA A 272 17.09 19.49 -17.47
CA ALA A 272 17.03 20.88 -17.94
C ALA A 272 15.71 21.60 -17.57
N ILE A 273 14.81 21.01 -16.76
CA ILE A 273 13.62 21.73 -16.27
C ILE A 273 14.06 22.71 -15.19
N LYS A 274 14.68 23.80 -15.62
CA LYS A 274 14.82 25.03 -14.84
C LYS A 274 13.50 25.80 -14.92
N HIS A 275 12.90 25.97 -13.75
CA HIS A 275 11.96 27.02 -13.37
C HIS A 275 11.44 27.94 -14.49
N THR A 276 10.28 27.60 -15.08
CA THR A 276 9.40 28.64 -15.63
C THR A 276 7.96 28.09 -15.64
N GLN A 277 7.15 28.70 -14.80
CA GLN A 277 5.70 28.68 -14.61
C GLN A 277 5.14 27.73 -13.54
N PRO A 278 4.18 28.21 -12.73
CA PRO A 278 3.53 27.42 -11.71
C PRO A 278 2.63 26.37 -12.37
N LEU A 279 3.01 25.11 -12.21
CA LEU A 279 2.20 23.96 -12.54
C LEU A 279 0.94 24.02 -11.68
N THR A 280 -0.19 24.33 -12.27
CA THR A 280 -1.49 24.26 -11.61
C THR A 280 -1.86 22.81 -11.43
N ASP A 281 -1.97 22.39 -10.19
CA ASP A 281 -2.52 21.14 -9.70
C ASP A 281 -3.99 21.02 -10.20
N ARG A 282 -4.21 20.47 -11.39
CA ARG A 282 -5.55 20.28 -11.94
C ARG A 282 -6.01 18.87 -11.58
N LYS A 283 -6.94 18.78 -10.62
CA LYS A 283 -7.70 17.56 -10.41
C LYS A 283 -8.36 17.11 -11.74
N GLY A 284 -8.34 15.81 -12.02
CA GLY A 284 -8.91 15.22 -13.23
C GLY A 284 -8.00 15.18 -14.45
N HIS A 285 -6.72 15.54 -14.33
CA HIS A 285 -5.78 15.50 -15.46
C HIS A 285 -5.50 14.07 -15.91
N ALA A 286 -5.25 13.14 -14.96
CA ALA A 286 -5.04 11.73 -15.27
C ALA A 286 -6.25 11.11 -15.99
N LEU A 287 -7.46 11.45 -15.54
CA LEU A 287 -8.71 11.03 -16.20
C LEU A 287 -8.79 11.51 -17.65
N SER A 288 -8.43 12.78 -17.92
CA SER A 288 -8.43 13.34 -19.26
C SER A 288 -7.43 12.63 -20.17
N VAL A 289 -6.21 12.42 -19.70
CA VAL A 289 -5.15 11.71 -20.46
C VAL A 289 -5.57 10.27 -20.74
N MET A 290 -6.10 9.56 -19.74
CA MET A 290 -6.54 8.17 -19.90
C MET A 290 -7.71 8.02 -20.85
N LYS A 291 -8.56 9.03 -20.98
CA LYS A 291 -9.67 9.04 -21.94
C LYS A 291 -9.18 9.08 -23.39
N GLU A 292 -8.10 9.78 -23.68
CA GLU A 292 -7.53 9.97 -25.02
C GLU A 292 -6.41 8.98 -25.36
N CYS A 293 -5.85 8.31 -24.34
CA CYS A 293 -4.72 7.40 -24.49
C CYS A 293 -5.12 6.11 -25.21
N LYS A 294 -4.26 5.62 -26.09
CA LYS A 294 -4.39 4.29 -26.71
C LYS A 294 -3.81 3.26 -25.79
N LEU A 295 -4.68 2.61 -24.99
CA LEU A 295 -4.25 1.67 -23.96
C LEU A 295 -3.62 0.39 -24.51
N ASP A 296 -3.97 -0.02 -25.71
CA ASP A 296 -3.46 -1.17 -26.44
C ASP A 296 -1.96 -1.08 -26.80
N GLU A 297 -1.37 0.13 -26.75
CA GLU A 297 0.06 0.32 -26.97
C GLU A 297 0.92 -0.01 -25.73
N TYR A 298 0.32 -0.15 -24.53
CA TYR A 298 1.04 -0.31 -23.26
C TYR A 298 0.73 -1.64 -22.59
N ASP A 299 1.74 -2.18 -21.87
CA ASP A 299 1.61 -3.37 -21.04
C ASP A 299 1.18 -3.02 -19.60
N GLY A 300 1.24 -1.76 -19.21
CA GLY A 300 0.87 -1.30 -17.88
C GLY A 300 0.98 0.20 -17.71
N VAL A 301 0.43 0.68 -16.60
CA VAL A 301 0.49 2.07 -16.16
C VAL A 301 1.29 2.16 -14.87
N VAL A 302 2.07 3.22 -14.69
CA VAL A 302 2.84 3.45 -13.45
C VAL A 302 2.52 4.83 -12.90
N CYS A 303 2.14 4.88 -11.63
CA CYS A 303 1.89 6.11 -10.87
C CYS A 303 3.07 6.41 -9.95
N VAL A 304 3.70 7.56 -10.11
CA VAL A 304 4.69 8.09 -9.16
C VAL A 304 4.05 9.23 -8.38
N GLY A 305 3.48 8.92 -7.22
CA GLY A 305 2.66 9.87 -6.48
C GLY A 305 2.22 9.35 -5.12
N GLY A 306 1.30 10.05 -4.48
CA GLY A 306 0.61 9.60 -3.27
C GLY A 306 -0.77 9.01 -3.57
N ASP A 307 -1.46 8.58 -2.51
CA ASP A 307 -2.76 7.89 -2.58
C ASP A 307 -3.82 8.62 -3.44
N GLY A 308 -3.86 9.96 -3.41
CA GLY A 308 -4.79 10.72 -4.25
C GLY A 308 -4.56 10.53 -5.76
N SER A 309 -3.28 10.50 -6.21
CA SER A 309 -2.93 10.23 -7.61
C SER A 309 -3.23 8.78 -8.00
N VAL A 310 -2.98 7.85 -7.07
CA VAL A 310 -3.30 6.42 -7.24
C VAL A 310 -4.81 6.23 -7.40
N ALA A 311 -5.60 6.82 -6.50
CA ALA A 311 -7.07 6.72 -6.54
C ALA A 311 -7.67 7.33 -7.82
N GLU A 312 -7.11 8.45 -8.31
CA GLU A 312 -7.52 9.06 -9.58
C GLU A 312 -7.22 8.14 -10.75
N LEU A 313 -6.04 7.54 -10.83
CA LEU A 313 -5.66 6.62 -11.91
C LEU A 313 -6.45 5.31 -11.85
N CYS A 314 -6.67 4.73 -10.66
CA CYS A 314 -7.51 3.54 -10.50
C CYS A 314 -8.94 3.80 -11.01
N HIS A 315 -9.53 4.94 -10.59
CA HIS A 315 -10.84 5.36 -11.08
C HIS A 315 -10.85 5.54 -12.62
N ALA A 316 -9.83 6.19 -13.17
CA ALA A 316 -9.71 6.44 -14.60
C ALA A 316 -9.59 5.16 -15.42
N LEU A 317 -8.79 4.19 -14.96
CA LEU A 317 -8.60 2.89 -15.62
C LEU A 317 -9.89 2.08 -15.66
N VAL A 318 -10.61 1.97 -14.54
CA VAL A 318 -11.88 1.24 -14.46
C VAL A 318 -12.97 1.93 -15.28
N LEU A 319 -13.08 3.26 -15.18
CA LEU A 319 -14.04 4.04 -15.97
C LEU A 319 -13.78 3.91 -17.47
N ARG A 320 -12.50 3.91 -17.89
CA ARG A 320 -12.13 3.72 -19.29
C ARG A 320 -12.50 2.30 -19.78
N ALA A 321 -12.22 1.26 -19.01
CA ALA A 321 -12.61 -0.11 -19.35
C ALA A 321 -14.14 -0.25 -19.50
N GLN A 322 -14.90 0.40 -18.62
CA GLN A 322 -16.36 0.44 -18.68
C GLN A 322 -16.88 1.15 -19.94
N LEU A 323 -16.23 2.25 -20.33
CA LEU A 323 -16.58 2.99 -21.56
C LEU A 323 -16.23 2.16 -22.82
N ASP A 324 -15.05 1.55 -22.86
CA ASP A 324 -14.59 0.74 -24.01
C ASP A 324 -15.47 -0.51 -24.19
N ALA A 325 -15.96 -1.10 -23.09
CA ALA A 325 -16.91 -2.21 -23.12
C ALA A 325 -18.37 -1.80 -23.38
N ASN A 326 -18.66 -0.48 -23.50
CA ASN A 326 -20.00 0.07 -23.63
C ASN A 326 -20.98 -0.46 -22.55
N SER A 327 -20.51 -0.55 -21.29
CA SER A 327 -21.23 -1.11 -20.14
C SER A 327 -21.41 -0.04 -19.04
N PRO A 328 -22.35 0.93 -19.21
CA PRO A 328 -22.46 2.06 -18.28
C PRO A 328 -22.92 1.66 -16.87
N GLU A 329 -23.66 0.56 -16.73
CA GLU A 329 -24.26 0.14 -15.47
C GLU A 329 -23.38 -0.85 -14.68
N ASN A 330 -22.62 -1.71 -15.38
CA ASN A 330 -21.82 -2.74 -14.79
C ASN A 330 -20.33 -2.41 -14.88
N PRO A 331 -19.62 -2.31 -13.74
CA PRO A 331 -18.19 -2.11 -13.74
C PRO A 331 -17.44 -3.21 -14.49
N VAL A 332 -16.47 -2.80 -15.29
CA VAL A 332 -15.62 -3.69 -16.07
C VAL A 332 -14.19 -3.61 -15.54
N ARG A 333 -13.56 -4.76 -15.42
CA ARG A 333 -12.17 -4.85 -14.95
C ARG A 333 -11.24 -4.00 -15.83
N ALA A 334 -10.34 -3.26 -15.16
CA ALA A 334 -9.31 -2.48 -15.85
C ALA A 334 -8.44 -3.37 -16.76
N ALA A 335 -8.21 -2.91 -17.99
CA ALA A 335 -7.45 -3.66 -18.99
C ALA A 335 -5.96 -3.72 -18.66
N LEU A 336 -5.39 -2.64 -18.10
CA LEU A 336 -3.98 -2.52 -17.77
C LEU A 336 -3.74 -2.57 -16.26
N PRO A 337 -2.68 -3.26 -15.82
CA PRO A 337 -2.25 -3.23 -14.43
C PRO A 337 -1.61 -1.88 -14.08
N LEU A 338 -1.70 -1.49 -12.80
CA LEU A 338 -1.14 -0.25 -12.27
C LEU A 338 0.02 -0.54 -11.30
N GLY A 339 1.19 0.02 -11.60
CA GLY A 339 2.34 0.08 -10.67
C GLY A 339 2.29 1.35 -9.82
N ILE A 340 2.57 1.22 -8.53
CA ILE A 340 2.47 2.33 -7.58
C ILE A 340 3.83 2.58 -6.96
N ILE A 341 4.49 3.66 -7.39
CA ILE A 341 5.75 4.12 -6.80
C ILE A 341 5.43 5.13 -5.69
N PRO A 342 5.70 4.77 -4.42
CA PRO A 342 5.33 5.60 -3.28
C PRO A 342 6.11 6.91 -3.27
N ALA A 343 5.41 8.01 -3.46
CA ALA A 343 5.96 9.37 -3.40
C ALA A 343 5.03 10.33 -2.64
N GLY A 344 4.08 9.81 -1.89
CA GLY A 344 3.18 10.55 -1.02
C GLY A 344 3.67 10.59 0.41
N SER A 345 2.77 10.91 1.33
CA SER A 345 3.08 10.97 2.78
C SER A 345 2.73 9.70 3.52
N THR A 346 1.68 9.03 3.11
CA THR A 346 1.15 7.86 3.80
C THR A 346 1.28 6.62 2.93
N ASP A 347 0.91 6.73 1.64
CA ASP A 347 1.05 5.70 0.61
C ASP A 347 0.37 4.38 1.04
N VAL A 348 -0.90 4.48 1.50
CA VAL A 348 -1.68 3.36 2.06
C VAL A 348 -1.87 2.24 1.04
N VAL A 349 -2.22 2.59 -0.21
CA VAL A 349 -2.42 1.59 -1.26
C VAL A 349 -1.09 0.91 -1.58
N SER A 350 0.01 1.68 -1.72
CA SER A 350 1.34 1.13 -1.93
C SER A 350 1.79 0.20 -0.80
N CYS A 351 1.59 0.61 0.46
CA CYS A 351 1.92 -0.24 1.60
C CYS A 351 1.06 -1.52 1.65
N SER A 352 -0.19 -1.46 1.18
CA SER A 352 -1.08 -2.64 1.14
C SER A 352 -0.67 -3.68 0.10
N VAL A 353 0.09 -3.29 -0.94
CA VAL A 353 0.55 -4.19 -2.01
C VAL A 353 2.07 -4.47 -1.99
N HIS A 354 2.83 -3.79 -1.14
CA HIS A 354 4.30 -4.00 -1.04
C HIS A 354 4.77 -4.28 0.40
N GLY A 355 3.92 -4.05 1.40
CA GLY A 355 4.30 -4.18 2.82
C GLY A 355 5.32 -3.14 3.30
N VAL A 356 5.84 -2.31 2.41
CA VAL A 356 6.88 -1.34 2.70
C VAL A 356 6.73 -0.09 1.83
N ARG A 357 7.11 1.06 2.38
CA ARG A 357 7.14 2.32 1.63
C ARG A 357 8.54 2.52 1.02
N ASP A 358 8.84 1.75 -0.03
CA ASP A 358 10.14 1.80 -0.71
C ASP A 358 9.98 1.86 -2.23
N PRO A 359 10.49 2.93 -2.91
CA PRO A 359 10.37 3.08 -4.36
C PRO A 359 11.10 2.01 -5.17
N VAL A 360 12.22 1.47 -4.65
CA VAL A 360 13.00 0.43 -5.34
C VAL A 360 12.22 -0.88 -5.34
N THR A 361 11.68 -1.29 -4.17
CA THR A 361 10.81 -2.46 -4.05
C THR A 361 9.63 -2.37 -5.01
N ALA A 362 8.93 -1.24 -5.01
CA ALA A 362 7.79 -1.02 -5.90
C ALA A 362 8.18 -1.09 -7.40
N ALA A 363 9.32 -0.52 -7.78
CA ALA A 363 9.83 -0.59 -9.15
C ALA A 363 10.23 -2.01 -9.55
N LEU A 364 10.81 -2.79 -8.64
CA LEU A 364 11.17 -4.19 -8.90
C LEU A 364 9.93 -5.07 -9.07
N HIS A 365 8.84 -4.86 -8.31
CA HIS A 365 7.57 -5.56 -8.58
C HIS A 365 7.05 -5.30 -10.00
N VAL A 366 7.14 -4.05 -10.50
CA VAL A 366 6.78 -3.73 -11.89
C VAL A 366 7.70 -4.45 -12.87
N VAL A 367 9.01 -4.39 -12.66
CA VAL A 367 10.03 -4.96 -13.55
C VAL A 367 9.90 -6.49 -13.65
N LEU A 368 9.61 -7.15 -12.53
CA LEU A 368 9.46 -8.60 -12.44
C LEU A 368 8.07 -9.09 -12.89
N GLY A 369 7.10 -8.18 -13.00
CA GLY A 369 5.74 -8.51 -13.41
C GLY A 369 4.92 -9.20 -12.32
N HIS A 370 5.20 -8.93 -11.05
CA HIS A 370 4.40 -9.47 -9.94
C HIS A 370 3.04 -8.77 -9.94
N LEU A 371 1.97 -9.51 -10.17
CA LEU A 371 0.61 -8.99 -10.31
C LEU A 371 -0.31 -9.53 -9.22
N GLN A 372 -0.96 -8.61 -8.52
CA GLN A 372 -1.99 -8.89 -7.52
C GLN A 372 -3.34 -8.35 -8.01
N GLN A 373 -4.38 -9.19 -7.94
CA GLN A 373 -5.75 -8.75 -8.17
C GLN A 373 -6.28 -8.01 -6.96
N VAL A 374 -7.03 -6.92 -7.19
CA VAL A 374 -7.50 -6.07 -6.09
C VAL A 374 -8.96 -5.70 -6.26
N ASP A 375 -9.71 -5.81 -5.17
CA ASP A 375 -11.10 -5.43 -5.08
C ASP A 375 -11.25 -3.91 -5.00
N MET A 376 -12.26 -3.37 -5.66
CA MET A 376 -12.61 -1.96 -5.58
C MET A 376 -14.10 -1.78 -5.30
N CYS A 377 -14.45 -0.64 -4.73
CA CYS A 377 -15.82 -0.24 -4.51
C CYS A 377 -16.31 0.74 -5.59
N SER A 378 -17.57 0.63 -5.99
CA SER A 378 -18.30 1.71 -6.63
C SER A 378 -19.08 2.50 -5.58
N PHE A 379 -18.99 3.82 -5.66
CA PHE A 379 -19.73 4.75 -4.82
C PHE A 379 -20.82 5.41 -5.69
N LEU A 380 -22.08 5.17 -5.35
CA LEU A 380 -23.24 5.67 -6.09
C LEU A 380 -24.09 6.57 -5.20
N SER A 381 -24.62 7.65 -5.76
CA SER A 381 -25.61 8.50 -5.13
C SER A 381 -26.76 8.73 -6.10
N ASN A 382 -27.99 8.50 -5.65
CA ASN A 382 -29.18 8.58 -6.50
C ASN A 382 -29.08 7.74 -7.80
N GLY A 383 -28.44 6.55 -7.72
CA GLY A 383 -28.22 5.68 -8.87
C GLY A 383 -27.12 6.14 -9.83
N GLN A 384 -26.49 7.28 -9.60
CA GLN A 384 -25.37 7.77 -10.41
C GLN A 384 -24.04 7.42 -9.79
N LEU A 385 -23.07 6.99 -10.61
CA LEU A 385 -21.72 6.73 -10.18
C LEU A 385 -21.02 8.04 -9.80
N VAL A 386 -20.58 8.13 -8.54
CA VAL A 386 -19.73 9.23 -8.05
C VAL A 386 -18.27 8.94 -8.41
N ARG A 387 -17.77 7.74 -8.02
CA ARG A 387 -16.44 7.27 -8.39
C ARG A 387 -16.23 5.79 -8.06
N PHE A 388 -15.12 5.22 -8.53
CA PHE A 388 -14.52 3.99 -8.03
C PHE A 388 -13.41 4.31 -7.04
N GLY A 389 -13.20 3.46 -6.04
CA GLY A 389 -12.16 3.62 -5.04
C GLY A 389 -12.07 2.45 -4.07
N PHE A 390 -11.20 2.56 -3.08
CA PHE A 390 -10.89 1.50 -2.10
C PHE A 390 -11.51 1.78 -0.73
N SER A 391 -11.72 3.04 -0.38
CA SER A 391 -12.16 3.42 0.95
C SER A 391 -13.13 4.60 0.97
N ALA A 392 -14.08 4.57 1.91
CA ALA A 392 -14.94 5.72 2.21
C ALA A 392 -15.12 5.89 3.71
N MET A 393 -15.16 7.15 4.15
CA MET A 393 -15.40 7.49 5.56
C MET A 393 -16.45 8.59 5.66
N PHE A 394 -17.46 8.33 6.47
CA PHE A 394 -18.55 9.23 6.80
C PHE A 394 -18.48 9.69 8.26
N GLY A 395 -19.04 10.84 8.60
CA GLY A 395 -19.02 11.41 9.95
C GLY A 395 -17.68 12.06 10.29
N PHE A 396 -16.98 11.58 11.30
CA PHE A 396 -15.70 12.19 11.76
C PHE A 396 -14.67 12.33 10.63
N GLY A 397 -14.49 11.29 9.80
CA GLY A 397 -13.51 11.28 8.70
C GLY A 397 -13.81 12.33 7.64
N GLY A 398 -15.04 12.40 7.16
CA GLY A 398 -15.49 13.40 6.19
C GLY A 398 -15.39 14.82 6.71
N ARG A 399 -15.86 15.07 7.95
CA ARG A 399 -15.78 16.39 8.60
C ARG A 399 -14.34 16.85 8.85
N SER A 400 -13.44 15.94 9.21
CA SER A 400 -12.03 16.26 9.39
C SER A 400 -11.39 16.70 8.08
N LEU A 401 -11.69 15.97 7.00
CA LEU A 401 -11.18 16.32 5.67
C LEU A 401 -11.75 17.66 5.19
N ALA A 402 -13.07 17.91 5.36
CA ALA A 402 -13.69 19.16 4.97
C ALA A 402 -13.06 20.38 5.69
N ARG A 403 -12.77 20.24 7.00
CA ARG A 403 -12.05 21.30 7.75
C ARG A 403 -10.62 21.50 7.26
N ALA A 404 -9.92 20.42 6.91
CA ALA A 404 -8.58 20.52 6.34
C ALA A 404 -8.59 21.26 4.99
N GLU A 405 -9.55 20.94 4.12
CA GLU A 405 -9.67 21.56 2.80
C GLU A 405 -9.94 23.09 2.87
N LYS A 406 -10.72 23.54 3.84
CA LYS A 406 -10.96 24.98 4.06
C LYS A 406 -9.71 25.76 4.50
N LYS A 407 -8.69 25.09 5.03
CA LYS A 407 -7.46 25.72 5.52
C LYS A 407 -6.25 25.43 4.62
N ARG A 408 -6.45 25.37 3.29
CA ARG A 408 -5.39 25.07 2.29
C ARG A 408 -4.20 26.04 2.32
N TRP A 409 -4.37 27.24 2.86
CA TRP A 409 -3.30 28.22 3.05
C TRP A 409 -2.27 27.80 4.13
N MET A 410 -2.65 26.88 5.04
CA MET A 410 -1.73 26.34 6.04
C MET A 410 -0.86 25.23 5.41
N SER A 411 0.33 24.98 5.98
CA SER A 411 1.14 23.81 5.60
C SER A 411 0.35 22.53 5.84
N SER A 412 0.57 21.52 4.99
CA SER A 412 -0.19 20.27 4.96
C SER A 412 -0.28 19.58 6.34
N SER A 413 0.84 19.50 7.07
CA SER A 413 0.87 18.89 8.40
C SER A 413 0.04 19.66 9.43
N ARG A 414 0.27 20.97 9.56
CA ARG A 414 -0.47 21.84 10.51
C ARG A 414 -1.97 21.88 10.21
N ARG A 415 -2.34 21.95 8.93
CA ARG A 415 -3.72 21.93 8.46
C ARG A 415 -4.48 20.70 8.93
N ARG A 416 -3.85 19.53 8.80
CA ARG A 416 -4.43 18.26 9.22
C ARG A 416 -4.54 18.12 10.73
N GLU A 417 -3.49 18.50 11.45
CA GLU A 417 -3.51 18.54 12.91
C GLU A 417 -4.65 19.43 13.42
N TYR A 418 -4.75 20.64 12.89
CA TYR A 418 -5.84 21.56 13.20
C TYR A 418 -7.22 20.92 12.95
N ALA A 419 -7.41 20.32 11.78
CA ALA A 419 -8.68 19.73 11.37
C ALA A 419 -9.10 18.58 12.31
N VAL A 420 -8.18 17.67 12.65
CA VAL A 420 -8.45 16.56 13.58
C VAL A 420 -8.77 17.08 14.97
N VAL A 421 -7.94 17.95 15.52
CA VAL A 421 -8.17 18.51 16.86
C VAL A 421 -9.49 19.27 16.92
N LYS A 422 -9.79 20.12 15.93
CA LYS A 422 -11.05 20.87 15.88
C LYS A 422 -12.26 19.94 15.76
N THR A 423 -12.15 18.84 14.98
CA THR A 423 -13.23 17.84 14.85
C THR A 423 -13.43 17.06 16.15
N LEU A 424 -12.36 16.72 16.87
CA LEU A 424 -12.44 16.07 18.18
C LEU A 424 -13.04 16.99 19.25
N VAL A 425 -12.72 18.26 19.22
CA VAL A 425 -13.32 19.25 20.15
C VAL A 425 -14.82 19.39 19.91
N ARG A 426 -15.23 19.36 18.64
CA ARG A 426 -16.64 19.45 18.21
C ARG A 426 -17.17 18.05 17.79
N LEU A 427 -16.79 17.01 18.53
CA LEU A 427 -17.22 15.65 18.25
C LEU A 427 -18.74 15.51 18.44
N ARG A 428 -19.44 15.11 17.40
CA ARG A 428 -20.87 14.81 17.42
C ARG A 428 -21.18 13.59 16.57
N PRO A 429 -22.16 12.77 16.93
CA PRO A 429 -22.64 11.69 16.08
C PRO A 429 -23.55 12.22 14.98
N GLU A 430 -23.68 11.44 13.91
CA GLU A 430 -24.66 11.62 12.84
C GLU A 430 -25.79 10.60 13.00
N ASP A 431 -27.05 11.06 12.90
CA ASP A 431 -28.21 10.16 12.84
C ASP A 431 -28.34 9.63 11.42
N CYS A 432 -28.19 8.31 11.26
CA CYS A 432 -28.34 7.69 9.95
C CYS A 432 -28.91 6.28 10.02
N GLN A 433 -29.50 5.88 8.91
CA GLN A 433 -29.85 4.49 8.62
C GLN A 433 -28.68 3.84 7.89
N LEU A 434 -28.13 2.79 8.49
CA LEU A 434 -27.07 1.97 7.93
C LEU A 434 -27.65 0.63 7.54
N SER A 435 -27.63 0.30 6.25
CA SER A 435 -28.02 -1.01 5.74
C SER A 435 -26.83 -1.67 5.07
N PHE A 436 -26.63 -2.96 5.29
CA PHE A 436 -25.53 -3.67 4.67
C PHE A 436 -25.90 -5.09 4.29
N LEU A 437 -25.21 -5.62 3.30
CA LEU A 437 -25.32 -6.98 2.82
C LEU A 437 -24.06 -7.74 3.29
N PRO A 438 -24.20 -8.70 4.22
CA PRO A 438 -23.07 -9.50 4.68
C PRO A 438 -22.40 -10.24 3.53
N ALA A 439 -21.07 -10.31 3.53
CA ALA A 439 -20.33 -11.11 2.58
C ALA A 439 -20.60 -12.60 2.84
N LYS A 440 -20.78 -13.38 1.77
CA LYS A 440 -20.92 -14.83 1.89
C LYS A 440 -19.57 -15.41 2.34
N SER A 441 -19.53 -16.11 3.48
CA SER A 441 -18.30 -16.78 3.91
C SER A 441 -18.04 -17.97 2.96
N SER A 442 -16.88 -17.97 2.29
CA SER A 442 -16.43 -19.06 1.39
C SER A 442 -16.02 -20.34 2.13
N GLY A 443 -16.44 -20.54 3.37
CA GLY A 443 -15.97 -21.58 4.29
C GLY A 443 -16.99 -22.62 4.73
N SER A 444 -17.95 -23.06 3.88
CA SER A 444 -18.78 -24.22 4.25
C SER A 444 -19.25 -25.03 3.05
N SER A 445 -18.29 -25.73 2.40
CA SER A 445 -18.63 -26.86 1.53
C SER A 445 -17.52 -27.93 1.53
N LEU A 446 -17.20 -28.46 2.72
CA LEU A 446 -16.46 -29.71 2.88
C LEU A 446 -17.10 -30.52 4.01
N PHE A 447 -18.33 -30.96 3.81
CA PHE A 447 -18.82 -32.24 4.36
C PHE A 447 -19.92 -32.74 3.43
N GLY A 448 -19.55 -33.77 2.67
CA GLY A 448 -20.44 -34.44 1.77
C GLY A 448 -21.55 -35.18 2.51
N GLN A 449 -22.75 -35.07 1.99
CA GLN A 449 -23.71 -36.14 2.00
C GLN A 449 -24.10 -36.43 0.57
N GLN A 450 -23.66 -37.59 0.11
CA GLN A 450 -24.26 -38.25 -1.04
C GLN A 450 -25.70 -38.54 -0.67
N ASP A 451 -26.62 -37.99 -1.41
CA ASP A 451 -27.94 -38.58 -1.56
C ASP A 451 -28.37 -38.47 -3.03
N GLN A 452 -28.90 -39.58 -3.50
CA GLN A 452 -29.24 -39.90 -4.89
C GLN A 452 -30.59 -39.27 -5.27
N GLY A 453 -30.63 -38.70 -6.48
CA GLY A 453 -31.80 -38.77 -7.35
C GLY A 453 -32.89 -37.76 -7.12
N GLU A 454 -33.04 -36.84 -8.05
CA GLU A 454 -34.23 -36.57 -8.86
C GLU A 454 -34.13 -35.22 -9.57
N ASP A 455 -34.32 -35.27 -10.87
CA ASP A 455 -34.46 -34.12 -11.75
C ASP A 455 -35.57 -33.19 -11.27
N LYS A 456 -35.24 -31.95 -10.91
CA LYS A 456 -36.16 -30.83 -10.81
C LYS A 456 -35.62 -29.62 -11.53
N GLU A 457 -36.41 -29.15 -12.48
CA GLU A 457 -36.25 -27.93 -13.24
C GLU A 457 -35.71 -26.76 -12.42
N LEU A 458 -34.68 -26.11 -12.95
CA LEU A 458 -34.07 -24.87 -12.43
C LEU A 458 -35.05 -23.71 -12.58
N ASP A 459 -35.91 -23.53 -11.58
CA ASP A 459 -36.57 -22.25 -11.34
C ASP A 459 -35.53 -21.25 -10.82
N THR A 460 -35.05 -20.35 -11.67
CA THR A 460 -34.23 -19.20 -11.34
C THR A 460 -35.04 -18.20 -10.51
N LYS A 461 -35.34 -18.52 -9.26
CA LYS A 461 -35.73 -17.52 -8.27
C LYS A 461 -34.47 -16.77 -7.85
N SER A 462 -34.39 -15.48 -8.23
CA SER A 462 -33.45 -14.51 -7.70
C SER A 462 -33.42 -14.64 -6.16
N ALA A 463 -32.29 -15.11 -5.62
CA ALA A 463 -32.08 -15.14 -4.17
C ALA A 463 -32.25 -13.69 -3.66
N GLU A 464 -33.32 -13.41 -2.93
CA GLU A 464 -33.54 -12.11 -2.30
C GLU A 464 -32.33 -11.77 -1.44
N GLU A 465 -31.62 -10.69 -1.80
CA GLU A 465 -30.51 -10.14 -1.02
C GLU A 465 -31.03 -9.73 0.35
N SER A 466 -30.62 -10.44 1.42
CA SER A 466 -31.06 -10.14 2.78
C SER A 466 -30.25 -8.98 3.37
N TRP A 467 -30.77 -7.77 3.24
CA TRP A 467 -30.18 -6.57 3.83
C TRP A 467 -30.42 -6.50 5.34
N VAL A 468 -29.35 -6.35 6.12
CA VAL A 468 -29.41 -6.01 7.54
C VAL A 468 -29.48 -4.49 7.66
N THR A 469 -30.48 -3.98 8.41
CA THR A 469 -30.68 -2.53 8.54
C THR A 469 -30.69 -2.13 10.02
N ASN A 470 -29.79 -1.21 10.37
CA ASN A 470 -29.66 -0.60 11.68
C ASN A 470 -29.91 0.90 11.58
N GLN A 471 -30.53 1.46 12.63
CA GLN A 471 -30.69 2.91 12.77
C GLN A 471 -29.98 3.35 14.05
N GLY A 472 -29.23 4.43 14.00
CA GLY A 472 -28.49 4.87 15.16
C GLY A 472 -27.70 6.16 14.96
N LEU A 473 -27.05 6.54 16.05
CA LEU A 473 -26.14 7.68 16.11
C LEU A 473 -24.70 7.16 15.95
N TYR A 474 -24.02 7.54 14.87
CA TYR A 474 -22.66 7.11 14.57
C TYR A 474 -21.69 8.28 14.57
N LEU A 475 -20.57 8.14 15.28
CA LEU A 475 -19.45 9.09 15.23
C LEU A 475 -18.66 8.98 13.93
N SER A 476 -18.50 7.75 13.44
CA SER A 476 -17.80 7.44 12.19
C SER A 476 -18.31 6.15 11.60
N ILE A 477 -18.47 6.11 10.29
CA ILE A 477 -18.67 4.89 9.51
C ILE A 477 -17.58 4.84 8.46
N SER A 478 -16.85 3.72 8.39
CA SER A 478 -15.75 3.51 7.45
C SER A 478 -15.95 2.20 6.69
N ILE A 479 -15.74 2.23 5.39
CA ILE A 479 -15.81 1.07 4.49
C ILE A 479 -14.49 1.00 3.75
N MET A 480 -13.83 -0.16 3.73
CA MET A 480 -12.53 -0.37 3.12
C MET A 480 -12.49 -1.74 2.44
N SER A 481 -12.16 -1.79 1.14
CA SER A 481 -12.01 -3.03 0.36
C SER A 481 -10.57 -3.57 0.32
N ILE A 482 -9.63 -2.86 0.92
CA ILE A 482 -8.23 -3.27 1.08
C ILE A 482 -7.81 -3.14 2.54
N PRO A 483 -6.74 -3.81 2.98
CA PRO A 483 -6.30 -3.80 4.39
C PRO A 483 -5.95 -2.40 4.92
N CYS A 484 -5.62 -1.45 4.06
CA CYS A 484 -5.20 -0.09 4.41
C CYS A 484 -3.98 -0.08 5.33
N LEU A 485 -2.94 -0.84 4.94
CA LEU A 485 -1.66 -0.90 5.65
C LEU A 485 -0.91 0.42 5.58
N SER A 486 -0.19 0.75 6.63
CA SER A 486 0.72 1.90 6.64
C SER A 486 1.79 1.75 7.72
N PRO A 487 2.92 2.49 7.65
CA PRO A 487 3.93 2.45 8.70
C PRO A 487 3.42 2.85 10.10
N HIS A 488 2.27 3.54 10.17
CA HIS A 488 1.63 3.97 11.41
C HIS A 488 0.51 3.04 11.87
N ALA A 489 -0.01 2.22 10.97
CA ALA A 489 -0.97 1.14 11.22
C ALA A 489 -0.49 -0.10 10.46
N PRO A 490 0.55 -0.79 10.97
CA PRO A 490 1.19 -1.90 10.26
C PRO A 490 0.25 -3.08 10.02
N GLN A 491 -0.71 -3.34 10.91
CA GLN A 491 -1.75 -4.36 10.76
C GLN A 491 -2.98 -3.86 9.99
N GLY A 492 -2.93 -2.63 9.45
CA GLY A 492 -4.00 -2.03 8.68
C GLY A 492 -5.11 -1.41 9.51
N LEU A 493 -6.03 -0.77 8.80
CA LEU A 493 -7.20 -0.10 9.36
C LEU A 493 -8.48 -0.92 9.17
N ALA A 494 -8.45 -1.94 8.31
CA ALA A 494 -9.59 -2.78 7.93
C ALA A 494 -9.40 -4.21 8.46
N PRO A 495 -10.18 -4.64 9.47
CA PRO A 495 -10.08 -5.99 9.99
C PRO A 495 -10.60 -7.01 8.96
N ASN A 496 -9.99 -8.19 8.93
CA ASN A 496 -10.41 -9.33 8.11
C ASN A 496 -10.58 -9.00 6.62
N THR A 497 -9.72 -8.13 6.10
CA THR A 497 -9.73 -7.70 4.70
C THR A 497 -8.38 -8.01 4.07
N SER A 498 -8.37 -8.66 2.91
CA SER A 498 -7.22 -8.80 2.03
C SER A 498 -7.50 -8.09 0.69
N LEU A 499 -6.62 -8.26 -0.30
CA LEU A 499 -6.74 -7.50 -1.54
C LEU A 499 -7.85 -8.01 -2.47
N ASP A 500 -8.22 -9.31 -2.38
CA ASP A 500 -9.12 -9.98 -3.32
C ASP A 500 -10.16 -10.91 -2.68
N THR A 501 -10.63 -10.59 -1.47
CA THR A 501 -11.66 -11.36 -0.74
C THR A 501 -13.07 -11.25 -1.32
N GLY A 502 -13.31 -10.32 -2.24
CA GLY A 502 -14.65 -10.01 -2.76
C GLY A 502 -15.54 -9.31 -1.72
N SER A 503 -14.94 -8.76 -0.67
CA SER A 503 -15.65 -8.12 0.44
C SER A 503 -14.91 -6.87 0.95
N ALA A 504 -15.64 -6.02 1.66
CA ALA A 504 -15.08 -4.88 2.36
C ALA A 504 -15.33 -4.97 3.86
N SER A 505 -14.44 -4.38 4.64
CA SER A 505 -14.66 -4.17 6.07
C SER A 505 -15.53 -2.95 6.29
N LEU A 506 -16.68 -3.13 6.92
CA LEU A 506 -17.52 -2.07 7.45
C LEU A 506 -17.20 -1.89 8.94
N ILE A 507 -16.78 -0.70 9.32
CA ILE A 507 -16.48 -0.32 10.71
C ILE A 507 -17.46 0.79 11.10
N ALA A 508 -18.40 0.46 11.98
CA ALA A 508 -19.39 1.41 12.50
C ALA A 508 -19.03 1.78 13.95
N VAL A 509 -18.72 3.05 14.17
CA VAL A 509 -18.40 3.57 15.50
C VAL A 509 -19.62 4.34 16.02
N GLY A 510 -20.34 3.72 16.95
CA GLY A 510 -21.53 4.28 17.59
C GLY A 510 -21.21 5.50 18.48
N ASN A 511 -22.26 6.07 19.06
CA ASN A 511 -22.13 7.21 19.95
C ASN A 511 -21.37 6.81 21.22
N ALA A 512 -20.27 7.52 21.50
CA ALA A 512 -19.40 7.30 22.65
C ALA A 512 -18.84 8.63 23.15
N SER A 513 -18.32 8.63 24.38
CA SER A 513 -17.66 9.81 24.91
C SER A 513 -16.40 10.18 24.11
N ARG A 514 -16.05 11.46 24.09
CA ARG A 514 -14.83 11.94 23.42
C ARG A 514 -13.58 11.19 23.88
N SER A 515 -13.49 10.88 25.18
CA SER A 515 -12.34 10.16 25.76
C SER A 515 -12.24 8.72 25.26
N GLU A 516 -13.36 8.04 25.12
CA GLU A 516 -13.43 6.67 24.56
C GLU A 516 -13.11 6.65 23.08
N PHE A 517 -13.65 7.60 22.32
CA PHE A 517 -13.33 7.73 20.90
C PHE A 517 -11.83 8.01 20.67
N ILE A 518 -11.19 8.86 21.50
CA ILE A 518 -9.75 9.09 21.44
C ILE A 518 -8.97 7.81 21.79
N LYS A 519 -9.42 7.01 22.78
CA LYS A 519 -8.79 5.72 23.09
C LYS A 519 -8.90 4.75 21.91
N HIS A 520 -10.05 4.70 21.24
CA HIS A 520 -10.25 3.89 20.03
C HIS A 520 -9.26 4.32 18.93
N LEU A 521 -9.17 5.60 18.60
CA LEU A 521 -8.22 6.09 17.60
C LEU A 521 -6.75 5.77 17.94
N LYS A 522 -6.37 5.81 19.22
CA LYS A 522 -5.01 5.45 19.65
C LYS A 522 -4.67 3.98 19.44
N ARG A 523 -5.66 3.09 19.48
CA ARG A 523 -5.43 1.65 19.30
C ARG A 523 -5.08 1.22 17.89
N TYR A 524 -5.27 2.05 16.89
CA TYR A 524 -4.83 1.75 15.51
C TYR A 524 -3.30 1.61 15.37
N SER A 525 -2.52 2.18 16.30
CA SER A 525 -1.07 1.97 16.35
C SER A 525 -0.64 0.76 17.17
N SER A 526 -1.60 0.04 17.79
CA SER A 526 -1.33 -1.12 18.65
C SER A 526 -1.51 -2.41 17.86
N SER A 527 -0.73 -3.42 18.19
CA SER A 527 -0.80 -4.75 17.57
C SER A 527 -1.98 -5.61 18.02
N SER A 528 -2.83 -5.14 18.92
CA SER A 528 -3.96 -5.94 19.41
C SER A 528 -5.12 -5.10 19.91
N GLY A 529 -6.35 -5.62 19.73
CA GLY A 529 -7.55 -5.06 20.31
C GLY A 529 -8.01 -3.73 19.73
N GLN A 530 -7.68 -3.43 18.47
CA GLN A 530 -8.06 -2.20 17.76
C GLN A 530 -9.57 -1.95 17.79
N PHE A 531 -10.37 -3.02 17.68
CA PHE A 531 -11.82 -2.97 17.54
C PHE A 531 -12.57 -3.49 18.79
N SER A 532 -11.84 -3.79 19.88
CA SER A 532 -12.42 -4.36 21.12
C SER A 532 -13.10 -3.31 22.00
N PHE A 533 -13.99 -2.50 21.43
CA PHE A 533 -14.80 -1.54 22.17
C PHE A 533 -16.28 -1.86 21.96
N PRO A 534 -17.14 -1.74 22.99
CA PRO A 534 -18.56 -2.08 22.90
C PRO A 534 -19.36 -1.16 21.95
N PHE A 535 -18.81 -0.01 21.60
CA PHE A 535 -19.40 0.96 20.67
C PHE A 535 -18.80 0.86 19.24
N VAL A 536 -17.98 -0.17 18.96
CA VAL A 536 -17.38 -0.40 17.64
C VAL A 536 -17.88 -1.74 17.11
N GLU A 537 -18.57 -1.70 15.98
CA GLU A 537 -19.05 -2.87 15.26
C GLU A 537 -18.27 -3.02 13.97
N THR A 538 -17.88 -4.26 13.65
CA THR A 538 -17.16 -4.59 12.42
C THR A 538 -17.87 -5.72 11.68
N HIS A 539 -18.08 -5.54 10.37
CA HIS A 539 -18.75 -6.51 9.51
C HIS A 539 -17.99 -6.69 8.21
N SER A 540 -17.91 -7.91 7.70
CA SER A 540 -17.49 -8.18 6.32
C SER A 540 -18.70 -8.10 5.41
N VAL A 541 -18.65 -7.21 4.41
CA VAL A 541 -19.82 -6.83 3.61
C VAL A 541 -19.52 -6.83 2.11
N SER A 542 -20.52 -7.15 1.28
CA SER A 542 -20.47 -7.01 -0.18
C SER A 542 -21.11 -5.71 -0.66
N ALA A 543 -22.02 -5.13 0.11
CA ALA A 543 -22.61 -3.82 -0.17
C ALA A 543 -23.01 -3.10 1.11
N VAL A 544 -22.99 -1.77 1.08
CA VAL A 544 -23.40 -0.90 2.18
C VAL A 544 -24.22 0.26 1.64
N LYS A 545 -25.28 0.60 2.34
CA LYS A 545 -26.14 1.73 2.03
C LYS A 545 -26.21 2.62 3.27
N ILE A 546 -25.87 3.88 3.13
CA ILE A 546 -25.90 4.86 4.22
C ILE A 546 -26.83 6.00 3.82
N ARG A 547 -27.88 6.19 4.63
CA ARG A 547 -28.88 7.24 4.45
C ARG A 547 -28.87 8.17 5.67
N PRO A 548 -28.32 9.38 5.55
CA PRO A 548 -28.42 10.38 6.62
C PRO A 548 -29.86 10.75 6.89
N ARG A 549 -30.24 10.87 8.16
CA ARG A 549 -31.61 11.24 8.58
C ARG A 549 -31.70 12.68 9.08
N SER A 550 -30.59 13.22 9.58
CA SER A 550 -30.51 14.62 10.02
C SER A 550 -30.47 15.56 8.82
N ARG A 551 -31.41 16.50 8.78
CA ARG A 551 -31.43 17.57 7.77
C ARG A 551 -30.65 18.82 8.20
N ILE A 552 -30.01 18.80 9.37
CA ILE A 552 -29.22 19.92 9.88
C ILE A 552 -27.91 19.95 9.11
N GLY A 553 -27.79 20.89 8.20
CA GLY A 553 -26.64 21.02 7.33
C GLY A 553 -25.36 21.38 8.09
N TRP A 554 -24.26 21.13 7.41
CA TRP A 554 -22.89 21.48 7.83
C TRP A 554 -22.68 23.00 8.04
N SER A 555 -23.55 23.86 7.46
CA SER A 555 -23.40 25.31 7.37
C SER A 555 -23.61 26.09 8.69
N GLU A 556 -24.31 25.52 9.68
CA GLU A 556 -24.65 26.26 10.91
C GLU A 556 -23.49 26.39 11.93
N GLU A 557 -22.40 25.68 11.76
CA GLU A 557 -21.27 25.72 12.71
C GLU A 557 -20.22 26.81 12.42
N GLU A 558 -20.30 27.54 11.32
CA GLU A 558 -19.22 28.45 10.88
C GLU A 558 -19.49 29.92 11.13
N SER A 559 -20.69 30.29 11.55
CA SER A 559 -21.08 31.69 11.73
C SER A 559 -20.52 32.36 13.00
N GLU A 560 -19.82 31.60 13.89
CA GLU A 560 -19.33 32.17 15.15
C GLU A 560 -17.86 32.64 15.13
N ASP A 561 -17.09 32.42 14.07
CA ASP A 561 -15.63 32.67 14.09
C ASP A 561 -15.13 33.75 13.11
N GLU A 562 -16.00 34.47 12.36
CA GLU A 562 -15.54 35.59 11.54
C GLU A 562 -16.54 36.79 11.62
N GLY A 563 -16.19 37.76 12.42
CA GLY A 563 -16.68 39.11 12.25
C GLY A 563 -16.21 39.64 10.91
N ASP A 564 -17.15 40.14 10.14
CA ASP A 564 -17.04 40.85 8.88
C ASP A 564 -17.30 40.08 7.60
N SER A 565 -18.60 39.93 7.30
CA SER A 565 -19.07 40.09 5.90
C SER A 565 -20.59 40.17 5.85
N LYS A 566 -21.10 41.39 5.87
CA LYS A 566 -22.45 41.71 5.43
C LYS A 566 -22.51 41.55 3.90
N ASN A 567 -23.46 40.76 3.42
CA ASN A 567 -23.90 40.54 2.03
C ASN A 567 -23.48 39.19 1.39
N THR A 568 -24.10 38.10 1.87
CA THR A 568 -24.28 36.94 1.02
C THR A 568 -25.79 36.71 0.83
N PRO A 569 -26.30 36.58 -0.40
CA PRO A 569 -27.70 36.25 -0.60
C PRO A 569 -27.99 34.87 -0.07
N ILE A 570 -29.00 34.73 0.77
CA ILE A 570 -29.51 33.49 1.31
C ILE A 570 -30.19 32.74 0.14
N ILE A 571 -29.41 31.93 -0.57
CA ILE A 571 -29.97 30.85 -1.37
C ILE A 571 -29.97 29.63 -0.44
N GLN A 572 -31.11 29.33 0.14
CA GLN A 572 -31.36 28.06 0.83
C GLN A 572 -31.29 26.96 -0.23
N SER A 573 -30.16 26.25 -0.30
CA SER A 573 -30.10 24.98 -1.01
C SER A 573 -30.91 23.95 -0.22
N GLU A 574 -31.92 23.35 -0.84
CA GLU A 574 -32.93 22.49 -0.20
C GLU A 574 -32.40 21.18 0.40
N ALA A 575 -31.13 20.84 0.22
CA ALA A 575 -30.48 19.70 0.88
C ALA A 575 -29.04 20.05 1.22
N ALA A 576 -28.74 20.15 2.51
CA ALA A 576 -27.38 20.35 2.98
C ALA A 576 -26.53 19.10 2.67
N ALA A 577 -25.56 19.24 1.79
CA ALA A 577 -24.63 18.18 1.46
C ALA A 577 -23.73 17.84 2.67
N LEU A 578 -23.50 16.55 2.90
CA LEU A 578 -22.65 16.05 3.96
C LEU A 578 -21.27 15.65 3.42
N PRO A 579 -20.19 15.96 4.14
CA PRO A 579 -18.83 15.67 3.69
C PRO A 579 -18.50 14.19 3.85
N TRP A 580 -18.03 13.59 2.76
CA TRP A 580 -17.45 12.26 2.69
C TRP A 580 -15.96 12.36 2.39
N ASN A 581 -15.20 11.45 2.94
CA ASN A 581 -13.82 11.20 2.55
C ASN A 581 -13.80 9.91 1.75
N ILE A 582 -13.54 9.99 0.44
CA ILE A 582 -13.39 8.83 -0.45
C ILE A 582 -11.94 8.82 -0.95
N ASP A 583 -11.13 7.88 -0.52
CA ASP A 583 -9.69 7.76 -0.82
C ASP A 583 -8.91 9.07 -0.61
N GLY A 584 -9.22 9.80 0.47
CA GLY A 584 -8.58 11.08 0.78
C GLY A 584 -9.12 12.27 -0.02
N GLU A 585 -10.13 12.10 -0.85
CA GLU A 585 -10.81 13.17 -1.56
C GLU A 585 -12.13 13.55 -0.90
N LEU A 586 -12.34 14.86 -0.74
CA LEU A 586 -13.59 15.41 -0.22
C LEU A 586 -14.66 15.35 -1.29
N VAL A 587 -15.73 14.64 -1.00
CA VAL A 587 -16.94 14.57 -1.82
C VAL A 587 -18.13 14.98 -0.96
N GLU A 588 -18.93 15.92 -1.45
CA GLU A 588 -20.12 16.40 -0.75
C GLU A 588 -21.37 15.76 -1.35
N ILE A 589 -22.10 14.98 -0.55
CA ILE A 589 -23.28 14.22 -0.99
C ILE A 589 -24.44 14.53 -0.04
N ALA A 590 -25.58 14.96 -0.62
CA ALA A 590 -26.77 15.32 0.14
C ALA A 590 -27.67 14.13 0.50
N ASN A 591 -27.57 13.04 -0.27
CA ASN A 591 -28.53 11.94 -0.22
C ASN A 591 -27.87 10.62 0.21
N GLU A 592 -28.62 9.53 0.06
CA GLU A 592 -28.15 8.18 0.26
C GLU A 592 -26.95 7.85 -0.61
N VAL A 593 -25.98 7.17 -0.02
CA VAL A 593 -24.82 6.59 -0.70
C VAL A 593 -24.93 5.08 -0.68
N LEU A 594 -24.90 4.47 -1.85
CA LEU A 594 -24.76 3.02 -2.04
C LEU A 594 -23.32 2.71 -2.42
N ILE A 595 -22.70 1.80 -1.67
CA ILE A 595 -21.34 1.31 -1.90
C ILE A 595 -21.43 -0.18 -2.22
N ARG A 596 -20.87 -0.60 -3.36
CA ARG A 596 -20.81 -2.02 -3.75
C ARG A 596 -19.36 -2.43 -3.98
N VAL A 597 -19.00 -3.60 -3.47
CA VAL A 597 -17.69 -4.21 -3.71
C VAL A 597 -17.72 -4.96 -5.05
N HIS A 598 -16.69 -4.75 -5.86
CA HIS A 598 -16.48 -5.44 -7.12
C HIS A 598 -15.17 -6.23 -7.04
N PRO A 599 -15.25 -7.57 -7.01
CA PRO A 599 -14.07 -8.41 -6.88
C PRO A 599 -13.12 -8.24 -8.07
N ARG A 600 -11.82 -8.14 -7.78
CA ARG A 600 -10.74 -8.17 -8.77
C ARG A 600 -10.90 -7.17 -9.91
N LEU A 601 -11.39 -5.96 -9.58
CA LEU A 601 -11.72 -4.95 -10.58
C LEU A 601 -10.48 -4.31 -11.22
N ILE A 602 -9.33 -4.34 -10.52
CA ILE A 602 -8.04 -3.85 -11.00
C ILE A 602 -6.92 -4.82 -10.65
N ALA A 603 -5.87 -4.86 -11.48
CA ALA A 603 -4.61 -5.52 -11.15
C ALA A 603 -3.58 -4.47 -10.74
N LEU A 604 -2.88 -4.70 -9.63
CA LEU A 604 -1.77 -3.86 -9.17
C LEU A 604 -0.47 -4.65 -9.23
N TYR A 605 0.65 -3.98 -9.57
CA TYR A 605 1.96 -4.59 -9.41
C TYR A 605 2.32 -4.63 -7.94
N GLY A 606 2.55 -5.83 -7.40
CA GLY A 606 2.82 -6.09 -6.00
C GLY A 606 2.58 -7.54 -5.62
N GLU A 607 2.47 -7.78 -4.33
CA GLU A 607 2.18 -9.10 -3.75
C GLU A 607 1.17 -8.97 -2.61
N GLU A 608 0.57 -10.07 -2.17
CA GLU A 608 -0.28 -10.07 -0.99
C GLU A 608 0.57 -9.86 0.27
N VAL A 609 0.13 -8.97 1.14
CA VAL A 609 0.85 -8.58 2.35
C VAL A 609 -0.11 -8.50 3.52
N HIS A 610 0.19 -9.22 4.59
CA HIS A 610 -0.65 -9.23 5.79
C HIS A 610 -0.29 -8.12 6.80
N GLU A 611 0.94 -7.58 6.72
CA GLU A 611 1.43 -6.56 7.64
C GLU A 611 2.47 -5.65 6.98
N ALA A 612 2.44 -4.35 7.24
CA ALA A 612 3.45 -3.41 6.75
C ALA A 612 4.66 -3.27 7.68
N GLU A 613 5.81 -2.86 7.13
CA GLU A 613 6.99 -2.49 7.92
C GLU A 613 6.64 -1.28 8.80
N SER A 614 6.77 -1.45 10.13
CA SER A 614 6.52 -0.37 11.09
C SER A 614 7.72 0.55 11.20
N THR A 615 7.48 1.87 11.18
CA THR A 615 8.51 2.87 11.51
C THR A 615 8.67 3.04 13.02
N VAL A 616 7.80 2.41 13.81
CA VAL A 616 7.87 2.46 15.28
C VAL A 616 8.74 1.30 15.74
N THR A 617 10.02 1.51 15.87
CA THR A 617 10.87 0.62 16.68
C THR A 617 10.35 0.64 18.11
N CYS A 618 9.63 -0.42 18.48
CA CYS A 618 9.14 -0.61 19.84
C CYS A 618 10.33 -0.99 20.73
N SER A 619 11.03 0.00 21.27
CA SER A 619 12.05 -0.20 22.30
C SER A 619 11.48 -0.08 23.72
N CYS A 620 10.21 -0.44 23.90
CA CYS A 620 9.57 -0.48 25.22
C CYS A 620 8.59 -1.68 25.26
N ILE A 621 9.11 -2.84 25.55
CA ILE A 621 8.39 -3.93 26.24
C ILE A 621 8.95 -4.02 27.65
#